data_dd7819d6c65cc4a391605c592b7fafbe
#
_entry.id   dd7819d6c65cc4a391605c592b7fafbe
#
_cell.length_a   1.000
_cell.length_b   1.000
_cell.length_c   1.000
_cell.angle_alpha   90.00
_cell.angle_beta   90.00
_cell.angle_gamma   90.00
#
_symmetry.space_group_name_H-M   'P 1'
#
loop_
_entity.id
_entity.type
_entity.pdbx_description
1 polymer ?
#
loop_
_entity_poly.entity_id
_entity_poly.type
_entity_poly.pdbx_seq_one_letter_code
_entity_poly.pdbx_strand_id
1 'polypeptide(L)'
;MLLAASTQRTIGFVILAIVFIGGLVYIFFNIRSAKAEVGSEIELAANRSPALLDEDLEGRRLDLPLAANLAMLTIIAIALPFYWLGEPGREDGRNVDTARIFTNRGEEIYVEGAQCVTCHGSAGAGGAVTTAITDDDGGFVAQVVWRAPALNTLMSRHTEDEIVHVLNFGRNGVMPAWGGGGGGPLTDQQIEEVIFYLRSIQIEEETIRSEVEGGVLQAVREWIVEEDERFTDDYLVAIREAEAAQLDALLAVEGPDVQCDHDDLEADERALCDTLDDANGAVSEARSAGGDQLEAAAIEWVADAKGIANVAEGLALLDDPSLSDPVNLNADGENLALRWAALDLLSDPDAVPNVEDYWQYGEFLFANPASQGTYSCARCHTFGWSYDAAERFTVRANGTTESILPDGYDQGGGYFGPPLTSESTRNQFETARTHATFIEVGQVIGQAYGRGGSGGNGQMPGFGPNTEADAVGPGIASDAEFDYPALLTSDQIDAIVAFERNL
;
A
#
# COMPACT_ATOMS: atom_id res chain seq x y z
N MET A 1 -17.29 -20.07 -16.98
CA MET A 1 -17.56 -18.63 -17.10
C MET A 1 -18.94 -18.44 -17.69
N LEU A 2 -19.99 -18.49 -16.88
CA LEU A 2 -21.38 -18.34 -17.28
C LEU A 2 -21.67 -16.85 -17.39
N LEU A 3 -22.00 -16.42 -18.60
CA LEU A 3 -22.44 -15.11 -19.03
C LEU A 3 -23.45 -14.52 -18.04
N ALA A 4 -23.02 -13.67 -17.14
CA ALA A 4 -23.90 -12.71 -16.50
C ALA A 4 -24.43 -11.81 -17.64
N ALA A 5 -25.65 -12.06 -18.08
CA ALA A 5 -26.32 -11.23 -19.06
C ALA A 5 -26.53 -9.88 -18.40
N SER A 6 -25.67 -8.89 -18.69
CA SER A 6 -25.88 -7.53 -18.23
C SER A 6 -27.26 -7.09 -18.71
N THR A 7 -27.98 -6.35 -17.88
CA THR A 7 -29.29 -5.75 -18.21
C THR A 7 -29.24 -5.06 -19.58
N GLN A 8 -28.12 -4.49 -19.91
CA GLN A 8 -27.78 -3.83 -21.16
C GLN A 8 -27.83 -4.77 -22.38
N ARG A 9 -27.27 -5.98 -22.26
CA ARG A 9 -27.34 -7.02 -23.32
C ARG A 9 -28.77 -7.48 -23.55
N THR A 10 -29.53 -7.68 -22.48
CA THR A 10 -30.93 -8.10 -22.57
C THR A 10 -31.76 -7.03 -23.29
N ILE A 11 -31.61 -5.77 -22.94
CA ILE A 11 -32.28 -4.64 -23.62
C ILE A 11 -31.87 -4.58 -25.09
N GLY A 12 -30.58 -4.78 -25.41
CA GLY A 12 -30.08 -4.80 -26.78
C GLY A 12 -30.71 -5.88 -27.64
N PHE A 13 -30.82 -7.11 -27.12
CA PHE A 13 -31.49 -8.19 -27.83
C PHE A 13 -32.98 -7.93 -28.03
N VAL A 14 -33.65 -7.32 -27.06
CA VAL A 14 -35.09 -6.93 -27.18
C VAL A 14 -35.25 -5.89 -28.27
N ILE A 15 -34.44 -4.84 -28.30
CA ILE A 15 -34.49 -3.79 -29.35
C ILE A 15 -34.19 -4.43 -30.72
N LEU A 16 -33.17 -5.25 -30.83
CA LEU A 16 -32.82 -5.94 -32.07
C LEU A 16 -34.01 -6.78 -32.60
N ALA A 17 -34.65 -7.54 -31.72
CA ALA A 17 -35.82 -8.35 -32.07
C ALA A 17 -37.01 -7.49 -32.55
N ILE A 18 -37.28 -6.36 -31.88
CA ILE A 18 -38.34 -5.41 -32.26
C ILE A 18 -38.06 -4.81 -33.63
N VAL A 19 -36.86 -4.34 -33.89
CA VAL A 19 -36.42 -3.75 -35.19
C VAL A 19 -36.51 -4.79 -36.30
N PHE A 20 -36.02 -6.01 -36.04
CA PHE A 20 -36.03 -7.08 -37.03
C PHE A 20 -37.47 -7.53 -37.39
N ILE A 21 -38.31 -7.77 -36.38
CA ILE A 21 -39.69 -8.16 -36.56
C ILE A 21 -40.46 -7.02 -37.22
N GLY A 22 -40.28 -5.79 -36.75
CA GLY A 22 -40.92 -4.59 -37.34
C GLY A 22 -40.52 -4.42 -38.82
N GLY A 23 -39.27 -4.60 -39.16
CA GLY A 23 -38.76 -4.59 -40.52
C GLY A 23 -39.40 -5.68 -41.42
N LEU A 24 -39.49 -6.90 -40.92
CA LEU A 24 -40.16 -8.00 -41.64
C LEU A 24 -41.65 -7.71 -41.87
N VAL A 25 -42.32 -7.19 -40.86
CA VAL A 25 -43.74 -6.81 -40.96
C VAL A 25 -43.92 -5.70 -41.99
N TYR A 26 -43.07 -4.68 -41.93
CA TYR A 26 -43.09 -3.58 -42.90
C TYR A 26 -42.85 -4.06 -44.34
N ILE A 27 -41.86 -4.89 -44.58
CA ILE A 27 -41.56 -5.50 -45.89
C ILE A 27 -42.76 -6.32 -46.37
N PHE A 28 -43.33 -7.17 -45.50
CA PHE A 28 -44.48 -7.97 -45.81
C PHE A 28 -45.73 -7.14 -46.23
N PHE A 29 -46.04 -6.08 -45.47
CA PHE A 29 -47.14 -5.19 -45.83
C PHE A 29 -46.88 -4.41 -47.09
N ASN A 30 -45.61 -3.97 -47.32
CA ASN A 30 -45.25 -3.25 -48.53
C ASN A 30 -45.34 -4.14 -49.79
N ILE A 31 -44.85 -5.37 -49.72
CA ILE A 31 -45.01 -6.33 -50.81
C ILE A 31 -46.47 -6.65 -51.06
N ARG A 32 -47.28 -6.80 -50.01
CA ARG A 32 -48.71 -7.09 -50.14
C ARG A 32 -49.54 -5.90 -50.61
N SER A 33 -49.18 -4.66 -50.31
CA SER A 33 -49.84 -3.45 -50.72
C SER A 33 -49.37 -2.92 -52.08
N ALA A 34 -48.26 -3.41 -52.60
CA ALA A 34 -47.76 -3.10 -53.95
C ALA A 34 -48.69 -3.80 -55.01
N LYS A 35 -49.98 -3.49 -55.01
CA LYS A 35 -50.81 -3.70 -56.15
C LYS A 35 -50.60 -2.54 -57.10
N ALA A 36 -50.46 -2.83 -58.36
CA ALA A 36 -50.33 -1.82 -59.40
C ALA A 36 -51.37 -0.72 -59.20
N GLU A 37 -50.91 0.47 -58.76
CA GLU A 37 -51.72 1.68 -58.90
C GLU A 37 -51.80 1.95 -60.38
N VAL A 38 -52.98 1.85 -60.91
CA VAL A 38 -53.26 2.29 -62.26
C VAL A 38 -53.21 3.81 -62.19
N GLY A 39 -52.11 4.39 -62.69
CA GLY A 39 -51.89 5.82 -62.72
C GLY A 39 -53.02 6.49 -63.49
N SER A 40 -53.65 7.47 -62.87
CA SER A 40 -54.53 8.38 -63.56
C SER A 40 -53.69 9.34 -64.41
N GLU A 41 -53.80 9.31 -65.74
CA GLU A 41 -53.16 10.29 -66.61
C GLU A 41 -53.69 11.68 -66.26
N ILE A 42 -52.79 12.54 -65.82
CA ILE A 42 -53.12 13.99 -65.63
C ILE A 42 -52.97 14.71 -66.97
N GLU A 43 -54.04 15.13 -67.57
CA GLU A 43 -54.00 16.01 -68.74
C GLU A 43 -53.24 17.30 -68.41
N LEU A 44 -52.14 17.52 -69.10
CA LEU A 44 -51.36 18.74 -68.96
C LEU A 44 -51.99 19.90 -69.78
N ALA A 45 -52.01 21.13 -69.20
CA ALA A 45 -52.36 22.32 -69.92
C ALA A 45 -51.42 22.54 -71.13
N ALA A 46 -51.90 23.08 -72.19
CA ALA A 46 -51.28 23.17 -73.51
C ALA A 46 -49.95 23.93 -73.55
N ASN A 47 -49.50 24.58 -72.50
CA ASN A 47 -48.23 25.32 -72.37
C ASN A 47 -47.27 24.74 -71.33
N ARG A 48 -47.48 23.56 -70.84
CA ARG A 48 -46.55 22.87 -69.90
C ARG A 48 -45.81 21.75 -70.62
N SER A 49 -44.53 21.65 -70.31
CA SER A 49 -43.74 20.50 -70.75
C SER A 49 -44.37 19.23 -70.18
N PRO A 50 -44.44 18.15 -70.93
CA PRO A 50 -44.94 16.88 -70.41
C PRO A 50 -44.12 16.49 -69.20
N ALA A 51 -44.82 16.09 -68.15
CA ALA A 51 -44.15 15.45 -67.02
C ALA A 51 -43.42 14.19 -67.55
N LEU A 52 -42.31 13.86 -66.94
CA LEU A 52 -41.66 12.59 -67.18
C LEU A 52 -42.69 11.51 -66.90
N LEU A 53 -42.77 10.50 -67.77
CA LEU A 53 -43.64 9.35 -67.60
C LEU A 53 -43.28 8.66 -66.26
N ASP A 54 -44.30 8.14 -65.57
CA ASP A 54 -44.11 7.41 -64.32
C ASP A 54 -43.11 6.26 -64.49
N GLU A 55 -43.04 5.62 -65.66
CA GLU A 55 -42.06 4.63 -66.00
C GLU A 55 -40.60 5.17 -66.05
N ASP A 56 -40.41 6.44 -66.37
CA ASP A 56 -39.12 7.10 -66.38
C ASP A 56 -38.72 7.60 -64.94
N LEU A 57 -39.70 8.01 -64.17
CA LEU A 57 -39.53 8.50 -62.80
C LEU A 57 -39.44 7.33 -61.80
N GLU A 58 -40.31 6.34 -61.92
CA GLU A 58 -40.42 5.20 -61.04
C GLU A 58 -39.56 4.02 -61.50
N GLY A 59 -38.93 4.11 -62.68
CA GLY A 59 -38.07 3.08 -63.20
C GLY A 59 -36.69 3.07 -62.56
N ARG A 60 -35.74 2.55 -63.28
CA ARG A 60 -34.36 2.27 -62.80
C ARG A 60 -33.67 3.44 -62.12
N ARG A 61 -34.10 4.71 -62.42
CA ARG A 61 -33.53 5.93 -61.80
C ARG A 61 -33.96 6.10 -60.31
N LEU A 62 -35.16 5.62 -59.96
CA LEU A 62 -35.67 5.68 -58.59
C LEU A 62 -35.40 4.36 -57.87
N ASP A 63 -35.56 3.23 -58.52
CA ASP A 63 -35.38 1.91 -57.92
C ASP A 63 -33.95 1.70 -57.42
N LEU A 64 -32.95 2.15 -58.15
CA LEU A 64 -31.56 1.96 -57.75
C LEU A 64 -31.17 2.75 -56.49
N PRO A 65 -31.49 4.07 -56.39
CA PRO A 65 -31.30 4.80 -55.14
C PRO A 65 -32.12 4.27 -53.99
N LEU A 66 -33.37 3.85 -54.21
CA LEU A 66 -34.20 3.25 -53.15
C LEU A 66 -33.63 1.91 -52.66
N ALA A 67 -33.19 1.07 -53.58
CA ALA A 67 -32.57 -0.18 -53.22
C ALA A 67 -31.22 0.06 -52.46
N ALA A 68 -30.44 1.04 -52.92
CA ALA A 68 -29.18 1.40 -52.23
C ALA A 68 -29.46 1.96 -50.81
N ASN A 69 -30.46 2.86 -50.67
CA ASN A 69 -30.86 3.37 -49.37
C ASN A 69 -31.41 2.28 -48.46
N LEU A 70 -32.23 1.38 -48.98
CA LEU A 70 -32.76 0.23 -48.22
C LEU A 70 -31.62 -0.68 -47.77
N ALA A 71 -30.67 -0.99 -48.64
CA ALA A 71 -29.49 -1.78 -48.29
C ALA A 71 -28.66 -1.11 -47.20
N MET A 72 -28.43 0.22 -47.32
CA MET A 72 -27.70 1.00 -46.34
C MET A 72 -28.40 1.02 -44.98
N LEU A 73 -29.73 1.26 -44.96
CA LEU A 73 -30.53 1.20 -43.75
C LEU A 73 -30.53 -0.18 -43.10
N THR A 74 -30.55 -1.23 -43.91
CA THR A 74 -30.43 -2.61 -43.42
C THR A 74 -29.09 -2.87 -42.79
N ILE A 75 -28.00 -2.42 -43.43
CA ILE A 75 -26.65 -2.53 -42.87
C ILE A 75 -26.55 -1.78 -41.55
N ILE A 76 -27.07 -0.56 -41.47
CA ILE A 76 -27.07 0.25 -40.25
C ILE A 76 -27.92 -0.43 -39.16
N ALA A 77 -29.09 -0.92 -39.49
CA ALA A 77 -30.02 -1.57 -38.57
C ALA A 77 -29.41 -2.88 -37.97
N ILE A 78 -28.52 -3.52 -38.70
CA ILE A 78 -27.82 -4.72 -38.25
C ILE A 78 -26.54 -4.31 -37.51
N ALA A 79 -25.74 -3.44 -38.09
CA ALA A 79 -24.40 -3.10 -37.57
C ALA A 79 -24.48 -2.36 -36.22
N LEU A 80 -25.40 -1.43 -36.03
CA LEU A 80 -25.51 -0.65 -34.79
C LEU A 80 -25.85 -1.53 -33.56
N PRO A 81 -26.86 -2.43 -33.60
CA PRO A 81 -27.08 -3.34 -32.48
C PRO A 81 -25.92 -4.26 -32.18
N PHE A 82 -25.22 -4.81 -33.23
CA PHE A 82 -24.03 -5.62 -33.01
C PHE A 82 -22.87 -4.82 -32.44
N TYR A 83 -22.69 -3.59 -32.90
CA TYR A 83 -21.71 -2.66 -32.35
C TYR A 83 -21.99 -2.43 -30.85
N TRP A 84 -23.24 -2.12 -30.49
CA TRP A 84 -23.63 -1.85 -29.14
C TRP A 84 -23.57 -3.10 -28.22
N LEU A 85 -23.94 -4.27 -28.74
CA LEU A 85 -23.78 -5.55 -28.01
C LEU A 85 -22.32 -5.91 -27.72
N GLY A 86 -21.41 -5.47 -28.57
CA GLY A 86 -19.96 -5.64 -28.39
C GLY A 86 -19.31 -4.55 -27.52
N GLU A 87 -20.03 -3.44 -27.17
CA GLU A 87 -19.46 -2.31 -26.46
C GLU A 87 -18.88 -2.66 -25.09
N PRO A 88 -19.53 -3.47 -24.23
CA PRO A 88 -18.94 -3.83 -22.94
C PRO A 88 -17.58 -4.49 -23.08
N GLY A 89 -17.41 -5.41 -24.02
CA GLY A 89 -16.09 -6.05 -24.24
C GLY A 89 -15.04 -5.14 -24.85
N ARG A 90 -15.44 -4.11 -25.61
CA ARG A 90 -14.51 -3.09 -26.10
C ARG A 90 -14.16 -2.07 -25.05
N GLU A 91 -15.11 -1.72 -24.18
CA GLU A 91 -14.86 -0.85 -23.03
C GLU A 91 -13.86 -1.49 -22.07
N ASP A 92 -14.08 -2.74 -21.69
CA ASP A 92 -13.12 -3.51 -20.90
C ASP A 92 -11.72 -3.54 -21.55
N GLY A 93 -11.68 -3.81 -22.88
CA GLY A 93 -10.42 -3.81 -23.61
C GLY A 93 -9.72 -2.45 -23.63
N ARG A 94 -10.48 -1.35 -23.81
CA ARG A 94 -9.92 0.00 -23.76
C ARG A 94 -9.39 0.35 -22.36
N ASN A 95 -10.13 -0.03 -21.31
CA ASN A 95 -9.71 0.21 -19.94
C ASN A 95 -8.40 -0.53 -19.63
N VAL A 96 -8.29 -1.80 -20.02
CA VAL A 96 -7.05 -2.57 -19.88
C VAL A 96 -5.89 -1.95 -20.68
N ASP A 97 -6.14 -1.55 -21.93
CA ASP A 97 -5.10 -0.91 -22.74
C ASP A 97 -4.68 0.46 -22.19
N THR A 98 -5.62 1.25 -21.69
CA THR A 98 -5.34 2.55 -21.06
C THR A 98 -4.53 2.35 -19.78
N ALA A 99 -4.95 1.44 -18.91
CA ALA A 99 -4.22 1.11 -17.69
C ALA A 99 -2.78 0.68 -18.00
N ARG A 100 -2.58 -0.19 -18.99
CA ARG A 100 -1.25 -0.63 -19.41
C ARG A 100 -0.39 0.52 -19.92
N ILE A 101 -0.96 1.42 -20.73
CA ILE A 101 -0.23 2.58 -21.28
C ILE A 101 0.16 3.52 -20.15
N PHE A 102 -0.75 3.79 -19.22
CA PHE A 102 -0.49 4.68 -18.08
C PHE A 102 0.54 4.07 -17.13
N THR A 103 0.44 2.77 -16.84
CA THR A 103 1.45 2.05 -16.05
C THR A 103 2.85 2.17 -16.66
N ASN A 104 3.01 1.91 -17.96
CA ASN A 104 4.31 1.98 -18.61
C ASN A 104 4.88 3.42 -18.61
N ARG A 105 4.04 4.44 -18.81
CA ARG A 105 4.47 5.84 -18.73
C ARG A 105 4.79 6.26 -17.30
N GLY A 106 4.00 5.76 -16.33
CA GLY A 106 4.26 5.98 -14.92
C GLY A 106 5.60 5.36 -14.48
N GLU A 107 5.94 4.17 -14.99
CA GLU A 107 7.25 3.54 -14.79
C GLU A 107 8.38 4.40 -15.38
N GLU A 108 8.22 4.91 -16.59
CA GLU A 108 9.20 5.81 -17.24
C GLU A 108 9.41 7.08 -16.39
N ILE A 109 8.33 7.68 -15.88
CA ILE A 109 8.42 8.84 -14.99
C ILE A 109 9.12 8.47 -13.67
N TYR A 110 8.76 7.32 -13.08
CA TYR A 110 9.32 6.84 -11.83
C TYR A 110 10.83 6.58 -11.92
N VAL A 111 11.28 5.97 -13.02
CA VAL A 111 12.69 5.57 -13.21
C VAL A 111 13.53 6.69 -13.79
N GLU A 112 13.06 7.35 -14.84
CA GLU A 112 13.87 8.28 -15.65
C GLU A 112 13.45 9.74 -15.47
N GLY A 113 12.14 10.02 -15.45
CA GLY A 113 11.62 11.39 -15.46
C GLY A 113 11.80 12.11 -14.13
N ALA A 114 11.20 11.60 -13.08
CA ALA A 114 11.25 12.14 -11.73
C ALA A 114 12.29 11.44 -10.85
N GLN A 115 12.86 10.33 -11.34
CA GLN A 115 13.89 9.54 -10.63
C GLN A 115 13.48 9.13 -9.21
N CYS A 116 12.21 8.82 -8.99
CA CYS A 116 11.68 8.35 -7.70
C CYS A 116 12.44 7.11 -7.19
N VAL A 117 12.90 6.28 -8.15
CA VAL A 117 13.70 5.07 -7.92
C VAL A 117 14.95 5.33 -7.05
N THR A 118 15.55 6.52 -7.16
CA THR A 118 16.76 6.88 -6.41
C THR A 118 16.55 6.86 -4.89
N CYS A 119 15.34 7.26 -4.45
CA CYS A 119 14.98 7.25 -3.03
C CYS A 119 14.16 6.02 -2.67
N HIS A 120 13.18 5.66 -3.49
CA HIS A 120 12.20 4.62 -3.16
C HIS A 120 12.57 3.21 -3.68
N GLY A 121 13.74 3.08 -4.29
CA GLY A 121 14.24 1.80 -4.78
C GLY A 121 13.54 1.28 -6.04
N SER A 122 14.06 0.19 -6.59
CA SER A 122 13.47 -0.49 -7.74
C SER A 122 12.12 -1.09 -7.34
N ALA A 123 11.13 -0.94 -8.20
CA ALA A 123 9.76 -1.39 -7.95
C ALA A 123 9.18 -0.93 -6.59
N GLY A 124 9.63 0.23 -6.10
CA GLY A 124 9.11 0.78 -4.86
C GLY A 124 9.48 0.00 -3.59
N ALA A 125 10.56 -0.75 -3.60
CA ALA A 125 10.96 -1.58 -2.44
C ALA A 125 11.45 -0.77 -1.22
N GLY A 126 11.51 0.55 -1.33
CA GLY A 126 12.13 1.41 -0.33
C GLY A 126 13.63 1.56 -0.55
N GLY A 127 14.25 2.47 0.20
CA GLY A 127 15.68 2.69 0.07
C GLY A 127 16.20 3.70 1.09
N ALA A 128 17.52 3.88 1.11
CA ALA A 128 18.19 4.86 1.92
C ALA A 128 18.92 5.87 1.02
N VAL A 129 18.79 7.15 1.33
CA VAL A 129 19.46 8.24 0.59
C VAL A 129 20.20 9.14 1.55
N THR A 130 21.45 9.33 1.27
CA THR A 130 22.30 10.26 2.01
C THR A 130 22.12 11.68 1.46
N THR A 131 21.74 12.60 2.30
CA THR A 131 21.54 14.01 1.93
C THR A 131 22.36 14.92 2.83
N ALA A 132 23.04 15.87 2.22
CA ALA A 132 23.68 16.93 2.97
C ALA A 132 22.64 17.99 3.39
N ILE A 133 22.57 18.29 4.69
CA ILE A 133 21.84 19.43 5.21
C ILE A 133 22.75 20.64 5.14
N THR A 134 22.25 21.74 4.59
CA THR A 134 22.95 23.03 4.51
C THR A 134 22.19 24.08 5.29
N ASP A 135 22.91 25.07 5.81
CA ASP A 135 22.34 26.29 6.38
C ASP A 135 21.76 27.23 5.30
N ASP A 136 21.15 28.34 5.74
CA ASP A 136 20.53 29.32 4.84
C ASP A 136 21.54 30.00 3.91
N ASP A 137 22.84 29.95 4.24
CA ASP A 137 23.93 30.48 3.45
C ASP A 137 24.56 29.40 2.51
N GLY A 138 24.05 28.17 2.52
CA GLY A 138 24.54 27.05 1.74
C GLY A 138 25.75 26.34 2.36
N GLY A 139 26.12 26.68 3.61
CA GLY A 139 27.18 26.01 4.36
C GLY A 139 26.74 24.59 4.77
N PHE A 140 27.67 23.62 4.65
CA PHE A 140 27.40 22.23 5.08
C PHE A 140 27.19 22.17 6.60
N VAL A 141 26.04 21.67 7.04
CA VAL A 141 25.71 21.47 8.45
C VAL A 141 25.92 20.01 8.85
N ALA A 142 25.34 19.09 8.08
CA ALA A 142 25.32 17.68 8.43
C ALA A 142 25.04 16.79 7.21
N GLN A 143 25.44 15.54 7.31
CA GLN A 143 25.02 14.49 6.41
C GLN A 143 24.01 13.58 7.12
N VAL A 144 22.87 13.33 6.51
CA VAL A 144 21.80 12.55 7.09
C VAL A 144 21.37 11.47 6.11
N VAL A 145 21.17 10.26 6.60
CA VAL A 145 20.64 9.17 5.83
C VAL A 145 19.12 9.14 6.01
N TRP A 146 18.39 9.36 4.92
CA TRP A 146 16.94 9.27 4.89
C TRP A 146 16.50 7.92 4.35
N ARG A 147 15.67 7.22 5.10
CA ARG A 147 15.05 5.98 4.63
C ARG A 147 13.72 6.30 3.98
N ALA A 148 13.67 6.24 2.64
CA ALA A 148 12.44 6.41 1.90
C ALA A 148 11.53 5.18 2.09
N PRO A 149 10.21 5.37 2.33
CA PRO A 149 9.29 4.24 2.53
C PRO A 149 9.18 3.38 1.28
N ALA A 150 8.89 2.10 1.47
CA ALA A 150 8.47 1.25 0.38
C ALA A 150 7.12 1.74 -0.19
N LEU A 151 7.01 1.74 -1.50
CA LEU A 151 5.81 2.14 -2.22
C LEU A 151 5.00 0.94 -2.74
N ASN A 152 5.58 -0.25 -2.69
CA ASN A 152 4.90 -1.49 -3.08
C ASN A 152 3.86 -2.00 -2.04
N THR A 153 3.66 -1.24 -0.96
CA THR A 153 2.59 -1.41 0.04
C THR A 153 1.82 -0.12 0.26
N LEU A 154 2.00 0.87 -0.63
CA LEU A 154 1.49 2.22 -0.43
C LEU A 154 -0.04 2.26 -0.38
N MET A 155 -0.70 1.51 -1.27
CA MET A 155 -2.15 1.49 -1.38
C MET A 155 -2.84 0.84 -0.16
N SER A 156 -2.13 0.00 0.57
CA SER A 156 -2.62 -0.57 1.84
C SER A 156 -2.60 0.43 3.00
N ARG A 157 -1.92 1.56 2.85
CA ARG A 157 -1.68 2.53 3.93
C ARG A 157 -2.27 3.91 3.68
N HIS A 158 -2.51 4.25 2.44
CA HIS A 158 -2.93 5.58 2.03
C HIS A 158 -4.04 5.52 1.00
N THR A 159 -4.99 6.43 1.12
CA THR A 159 -5.98 6.66 0.08
C THR A 159 -5.34 7.32 -1.14
N GLU A 160 -5.98 7.20 -2.30
CA GLU A 160 -5.48 7.84 -3.53
C GLU A 160 -5.38 9.35 -3.39
N ASP A 161 -6.34 9.99 -2.72
CA ASP A 161 -6.33 11.44 -2.47
C ASP A 161 -5.12 11.87 -1.63
N GLU A 162 -4.71 11.05 -0.64
CA GLU A 162 -3.50 11.28 0.14
C GLU A 162 -2.24 11.14 -0.72
N ILE A 163 -2.19 10.13 -1.57
CA ILE A 163 -1.07 9.91 -2.49
C ILE A 163 -0.96 11.08 -3.47
N VAL A 164 -2.07 11.51 -4.07
CA VAL A 164 -2.14 12.69 -4.94
C VAL A 164 -1.66 13.93 -4.20
N HIS A 165 -2.08 14.11 -2.95
CA HIS A 165 -1.65 15.24 -2.11
C HIS A 165 -0.14 15.20 -1.88
N VAL A 166 0.42 14.06 -1.48
CA VAL A 166 1.86 13.91 -1.22
C VAL A 166 2.67 14.11 -2.50
N LEU A 167 2.23 13.58 -3.63
CA LEU A 167 2.90 13.80 -4.92
C LEU A 167 2.87 15.28 -5.33
N ASN A 168 1.77 15.98 -5.08
CA ASN A 168 1.66 17.40 -5.40
C ASN A 168 2.51 18.29 -4.51
N PHE A 169 2.50 18.07 -3.20
CA PHE A 169 3.06 19.03 -2.24
C PHE A 169 4.33 18.55 -1.53
N GLY A 170 4.73 17.31 -1.78
CA GLY A 170 5.86 16.70 -1.08
C GLY A 170 5.52 16.29 0.35
N ARG A 171 6.53 15.79 1.07
CA ARG A 171 6.36 15.34 2.46
C ARG A 171 7.60 15.64 3.30
N ASN A 172 7.37 16.17 4.50
CA ASN A 172 8.39 16.36 5.54
C ASN A 172 9.64 17.16 5.12
N GLY A 173 9.54 17.99 4.08
CA GLY A 173 10.67 18.78 3.57
C GLY A 173 11.76 17.96 2.87
N VAL A 174 11.65 16.64 2.84
CA VAL A 174 12.61 15.70 2.21
C VAL A 174 12.12 15.24 0.86
N MET A 175 10.87 14.75 0.79
CA MET A 175 10.23 14.45 -0.48
C MET A 175 9.79 15.76 -1.13
N PRO A 176 10.34 16.12 -2.31
CA PRO A 176 9.97 17.36 -2.98
C PRO A 176 8.55 17.31 -3.53
N ALA A 177 7.96 18.47 -3.78
CA ALA A 177 6.73 18.60 -4.54
C ALA A 177 6.99 18.26 -6.01
N TRP A 178 6.23 17.32 -6.54
CA TRP A 178 6.34 16.88 -7.94
C TRP A 178 5.23 17.45 -8.81
N GLY A 179 4.02 17.61 -8.30
CA GLY A 179 2.88 18.11 -9.06
C GLY A 179 2.85 19.64 -9.17
N GLY A 180 2.20 20.13 -10.22
CA GLY A 180 2.08 21.55 -10.51
C GLY A 180 1.41 22.37 -9.39
N GLY A 181 0.53 21.75 -8.59
CA GLY A 181 -0.12 22.37 -7.43
C GLY A 181 0.85 22.81 -6.35
N GLY A 182 1.95 22.10 -6.16
CA GLY A 182 3.05 22.46 -5.24
C GLY A 182 4.24 23.14 -5.92
N GLY A 183 4.13 23.48 -7.19
CA GLY A 183 5.23 24.08 -7.98
C GLY A 183 6.19 23.06 -8.58
N GLY A 184 5.85 21.80 -8.57
CA GLY A 184 6.63 20.71 -9.17
C GLY A 184 6.49 20.63 -10.70
N PRO A 185 7.31 19.81 -11.37
CA PRO A 185 7.40 19.76 -12.83
C PRO A 185 6.35 18.86 -13.49
N LEU A 186 5.66 17.99 -12.75
CA LEU A 186 4.72 17.01 -13.31
C LEU A 186 3.33 17.62 -13.48
N THR A 187 2.69 17.27 -14.59
CA THR A 187 1.27 17.58 -14.83
C THR A 187 0.37 16.62 -14.06
N ASP A 188 -0.91 16.99 -13.92
CA ASP A 188 -1.90 16.13 -13.25
C ASP A 188 -2.01 14.75 -13.93
N GLN A 189 -1.96 14.71 -15.26
CA GLN A 189 -1.94 13.43 -16.00
C GLN A 189 -0.71 12.59 -15.67
N GLN A 190 0.47 13.19 -15.53
CA GLN A 190 1.69 12.48 -15.17
C GLN A 190 1.64 11.96 -13.73
N ILE A 191 1.01 12.70 -12.82
CA ILE A 191 0.72 12.22 -11.45
C ILE A 191 -0.19 10.99 -11.51
N GLU A 192 -1.25 11.03 -12.33
CA GLU A 192 -2.15 9.88 -12.53
C GLU A 192 -1.39 8.67 -13.13
N GLU A 193 -0.54 8.88 -14.14
CA GLU A 193 0.31 7.84 -14.74
C GLU A 193 1.24 7.21 -13.68
N VAL A 194 1.85 7.99 -12.79
CA VAL A 194 2.65 7.48 -11.66
C VAL A 194 1.79 6.64 -10.71
N ILE A 195 0.57 7.06 -10.41
CA ILE A 195 -0.35 6.30 -9.54
C ILE A 195 -0.70 4.95 -10.17
N PHE A 196 -0.95 4.90 -11.49
CA PHE A 196 -1.16 3.62 -12.20
C PHE A 196 0.05 2.68 -12.06
N TYR A 197 1.26 3.21 -12.17
CA TYR A 197 2.46 2.41 -11.93
C TYR A 197 2.56 1.95 -10.48
N LEU A 198 2.34 2.84 -9.50
CA LEU A 198 2.37 2.47 -8.08
C LEU A 198 1.34 1.38 -7.74
N ARG A 199 0.15 1.42 -8.33
CA ARG A 199 -0.85 0.34 -8.19
C ARG A 199 -0.34 -0.99 -8.74
N SER A 200 0.40 -0.97 -9.85
CA SER A 200 0.87 -2.18 -10.53
C SER A 200 1.99 -2.92 -9.77
N ILE A 201 2.68 -2.23 -8.88
CA ILE A 201 3.79 -2.79 -8.09
C ILE A 201 3.38 -3.21 -6.68
N GLN A 202 2.09 -3.12 -6.32
CA GLN A 202 1.63 -3.56 -5.00
C GLN A 202 1.83 -5.05 -4.82
N ILE A 203 2.31 -5.45 -3.64
CA ILE A 203 2.54 -6.85 -3.28
C ILE A 203 1.28 -7.46 -2.67
N GLU A 204 1.17 -8.79 -2.80
CA GLU A 204 0.02 -9.55 -2.32
C GLU A 204 0.05 -9.72 -0.79
N GLU A 205 -1.13 -9.92 -0.19
CA GLU A 205 -1.33 -10.08 1.25
C GLU A 205 -0.46 -11.20 1.86
N GLU A 206 -0.35 -12.34 1.17
CA GLU A 206 0.47 -13.46 1.63
C GLU A 206 1.95 -13.07 1.74
N THR A 207 2.44 -12.26 0.80
CA THR A 207 3.80 -11.72 0.83
C THR A 207 3.98 -10.76 2.01
N ILE A 208 3.04 -9.83 2.23
CA ILE A 208 3.07 -8.91 3.37
C ILE A 208 3.13 -9.67 4.69
N ARG A 209 2.25 -10.65 4.88
CA ARG A 209 2.22 -11.48 6.10
C ARG A 209 3.53 -12.23 6.31
N SER A 210 4.04 -12.85 5.24
CA SER A 210 5.32 -13.57 5.30
C SER A 210 6.49 -12.66 5.65
N GLU A 211 6.54 -11.45 5.08
CA GLU A 211 7.58 -10.47 5.40
C GLU A 211 7.47 -9.98 6.85
N VAL A 212 6.27 -9.65 7.33
CA VAL A 212 6.06 -9.22 8.72
C VAL A 212 6.45 -10.32 9.71
N GLU A 213 5.98 -11.55 9.49
CA GLU A 213 6.31 -12.69 10.37
C GLU A 213 7.80 -13.02 10.31
N GLY A 214 8.39 -13.01 9.12
CA GLY A 214 9.81 -13.22 8.94
C GLY A 214 10.68 -12.18 9.65
N GLY A 215 10.27 -10.90 9.60
CA GLY A 215 10.94 -9.81 10.31
C GLY A 215 10.86 -9.97 11.84
N VAL A 216 9.70 -10.36 12.36
CA VAL A 216 9.54 -10.66 13.79
C VAL A 216 10.44 -11.84 14.20
N LEU A 217 10.40 -12.95 13.45
CA LEU A 217 11.25 -14.10 13.75
C LEU A 217 12.75 -13.75 13.67
N GLN A 218 13.14 -12.88 12.75
CA GLN A 218 14.51 -12.37 12.70
C GLN A 218 14.84 -11.58 13.97
N ALA A 219 14.02 -10.64 14.39
CA ALA A 219 14.22 -9.83 15.58
C ALA A 219 14.28 -10.72 16.85
N VAL A 220 13.36 -11.68 16.96
CA VAL A 220 13.36 -12.65 18.08
C VAL A 220 14.64 -13.48 18.11
N ARG A 221 15.14 -13.98 16.98
CA ARG A 221 16.39 -14.73 16.92
C ARG A 221 17.58 -13.89 17.36
N GLU A 222 17.65 -12.64 16.89
CA GLU A 222 18.72 -11.71 17.28
C GLU A 222 18.65 -11.44 18.79
N TRP A 223 17.47 -11.18 19.34
CA TRP A 223 17.25 -10.96 20.76
C TRP A 223 17.59 -12.21 21.62
N ILE A 224 17.16 -13.42 21.21
CA ILE A 224 17.50 -14.68 21.91
C ILE A 224 19.02 -14.82 22.03
N VAL A 225 19.73 -14.52 20.96
CA VAL A 225 21.21 -14.64 20.92
C VAL A 225 21.90 -13.59 21.77
N GLU A 226 21.45 -12.34 21.72
CA GLU A 226 22.15 -11.21 22.30
C GLU A 226 21.74 -10.93 23.76
N GLU A 227 20.47 -11.03 24.10
CA GLU A 227 19.94 -10.45 25.32
C GLU A 227 19.23 -11.44 26.25
N ASP A 228 18.70 -12.55 25.74
CA ASP A 228 17.93 -13.47 26.57
C ASP A 228 18.78 -14.53 27.25
N GLU A 229 19.11 -14.28 28.52
CA GLU A 229 19.88 -15.20 29.38
C GLU A 229 19.15 -16.53 29.67
N ARG A 230 17.84 -16.65 29.34
CA ARG A 230 17.05 -17.89 29.50
C ARG A 230 17.50 -18.96 28.51
N PHE A 231 18.08 -18.55 27.39
CA PHE A 231 18.61 -19.45 26.37
C PHE A 231 20.11 -19.66 26.57
N THR A 232 20.49 -20.80 27.15
CA THR A 232 21.89 -21.12 27.52
C THR A 232 22.46 -22.29 26.73
N ASP A 233 21.85 -22.67 25.64
CA ASP A 233 22.28 -23.81 24.83
C ASP A 233 23.63 -23.58 24.15
N ASP A 234 24.42 -24.63 24.02
CA ASP A 234 25.80 -24.56 23.49
C ASP A 234 25.89 -23.90 22.10
N TYR A 235 24.83 -24.08 21.26
CA TYR A 235 24.79 -23.47 19.93
C TYR A 235 24.60 -21.95 19.99
N LEU A 236 23.85 -21.44 20.98
CA LEU A 236 23.70 -20.00 21.19
C LEU A 236 24.99 -19.35 21.67
N VAL A 237 25.76 -20.06 22.51
CA VAL A 237 27.09 -19.59 22.93
C VAL A 237 28.01 -19.44 21.70
N ALA A 238 28.01 -20.42 20.80
CA ALA A 238 28.81 -20.37 19.58
C ALA A 238 28.39 -19.21 18.65
N ILE A 239 27.10 -18.95 18.52
CA ILE A 239 26.60 -17.82 17.73
C ILE A 239 27.00 -16.48 18.36
N ARG A 240 26.80 -16.30 19.66
CA ARG A 240 27.19 -15.07 20.40
C ARG A 240 28.70 -14.80 20.30
N GLU A 241 29.55 -15.83 20.41
CA GLU A 241 31.00 -15.68 20.27
C GLU A 241 31.39 -15.27 18.84
N ALA A 242 30.72 -15.84 17.82
CA ALA A 242 30.97 -15.48 16.42
C ALA A 242 30.50 -14.05 16.12
N GLU A 243 29.35 -13.64 16.61
CA GLU A 243 28.80 -12.29 16.42
C GLU A 243 29.61 -11.23 17.17
N ALA A 244 30.10 -11.52 18.36
CA ALA A 244 31.02 -10.63 19.06
C ALA A 244 32.31 -10.42 18.26
N ALA A 245 32.88 -11.49 17.69
CA ALA A 245 34.05 -11.39 16.84
C ALA A 245 33.79 -10.61 15.53
N GLN A 246 32.61 -10.77 14.95
CA GLN A 246 32.17 -10.00 13.78
C GLN A 246 32.08 -8.51 14.11
N LEU A 247 31.47 -8.16 15.25
CA LEU A 247 31.35 -6.77 15.69
C LEU A 247 32.73 -6.13 15.89
N ASP A 248 33.66 -6.85 16.53
CA ASP A 248 35.04 -6.37 16.72
C ASP A 248 35.74 -6.14 15.38
N ALA A 249 35.55 -7.04 14.40
CA ALA A 249 36.11 -6.91 13.06
C ALA A 249 35.48 -5.72 12.29
N LEU A 250 34.17 -5.53 12.39
CA LEU A 250 33.44 -4.42 11.79
C LEU A 250 33.94 -3.06 12.34
N LEU A 251 34.06 -2.95 13.66
CA LEU A 251 34.60 -1.74 14.31
C LEU A 251 36.05 -1.45 13.91
N ALA A 252 36.85 -2.48 13.64
CA ALA A 252 38.21 -2.32 13.17
C ALA A 252 38.28 -1.76 11.73
N VAL A 253 37.31 -2.06 10.89
CA VAL A 253 37.17 -1.52 9.52
C VAL A 253 36.57 -0.09 9.54
N GLU A 254 35.53 0.13 10.32
CA GLU A 254 34.87 1.43 10.39
C GLU A 254 35.74 2.51 11.05
N GLY A 255 36.56 2.16 12.03
CA GLY A 255 37.42 3.11 12.72
C GLY A 255 38.39 3.89 11.80
N PRO A 256 39.10 3.23 10.85
CA PRO A 256 39.94 3.89 9.85
C PRO A 256 39.20 4.29 8.56
N ASP A 257 37.87 4.12 8.44
CA ASP A 257 37.09 4.40 7.25
C ASP A 257 37.56 3.59 6.02
N VAL A 258 37.82 2.29 6.21
CA VAL A 258 38.23 1.38 5.15
C VAL A 258 37.03 0.90 4.33
N GLN A 259 37.10 1.06 3.02
CA GLN A 259 36.07 0.57 2.09
C GLN A 259 36.48 -0.73 1.45
N CYS A 260 35.96 -1.85 1.94
CA CYS A 260 36.37 -3.20 1.53
C CYS A 260 36.01 -3.60 0.08
N ASP A 261 35.20 -2.81 -0.62
CA ASP A 261 34.82 -3.02 -2.01
C ASP A 261 35.79 -2.40 -3.03
N HIS A 262 36.86 -1.77 -2.57
CA HIS A 262 37.88 -1.18 -3.43
C HIS A 262 38.99 -2.14 -3.82
N ASP A 263 39.32 -2.18 -5.12
CA ASP A 263 40.40 -3.03 -5.66
C ASP A 263 41.82 -2.59 -5.23
N ASP A 264 42.02 -1.35 -4.84
CA ASP A 264 43.32 -0.71 -4.56
C ASP A 264 43.62 -0.56 -3.07
N LEU A 265 43.17 -1.51 -2.24
CA LEU A 265 43.46 -1.52 -0.79
C LEU A 265 44.94 -1.71 -0.48
N GLU A 266 45.47 -0.98 0.52
CA GLU A 266 46.79 -1.24 1.08
C GLU A 266 46.83 -2.57 1.84
N ALA A 267 48.00 -3.08 2.14
CA ALA A 267 48.15 -4.43 2.70
C ALA A 267 47.54 -4.58 4.10
N ASP A 268 47.57 -3.52 4.91
CA ASP A 268 46.93 -3.44 6.24
C ASP A 268 45.41 -3.28 6.16
N GLU A 269 44.94 -2.47 5.24
CA GLU A 269 43.50 -2.32 4.98
C GLU A 269 42.91 -3.65 4.48
N ARG A 270 43.57 -4.30 3.54
CA ARG A 270 43.15 -5.61 3.04
C ARG A 270 43.10 -6.66 4.15
N ALA A 271 44.06 -6.65 5.08
CA ALA A 271 44.05 -7.56 6.23
C ALA A 271 42.85 -7.31 7.17
N LEU A 272 42.38 -6.07 7.31
CA LEU A 272 41.18 -5.78 8.08
C LEU A 272 39.94 -6.30 7.36
N CYS A 273 39.85 -6.11 6.05
CA CYS A 273 38.73 -6.63 5.25
C CYS A 273 38.69 -8.17 5.22
N ASP A 274 39.84 -8.81 5.08
CA ASP A 274 39.97 -10.30 5.17
C ASP A 274 39.49 -10.80 6.54
N THR A 275 39.80 -10.07 7.63
CA THR A 275 39.36 -10.41 8.99
C THR A 275 37.85 -10.28 9.14
N LEU A 276 37.26 -9.25 8.53
CA LEU A 276 35.77 -9.04 8.53
C LEU A 276 35.10 -10.15 7.72
N ASP A 277 35.64 -10.52 6.56
CA ASP A 277 35.11 -11.61 5.74
C ASP A 277 35.19 -12.97 6.45
N ASP A 278 36.29 -13.25 7.14
CA ASP A 278 36.41 -14.45 7.95
C ASP A 278 35.43 -14.47 9.11
N ALA A 279 35.21 -13.32 9.78
CA ALA A 279 34.24 -13.19 10.86
C ALA A 279 32.76 -13.33 10.34
N ASN A 280 32.46 -12.76 9.19
CA ASN A 280 31.17 -12.96 8.52
C ASN A 280 30.95 -14.45 8.17
N GLY A 281 31.96 -15.12 7.70
CA GLY A 281 31.98 -16.56 7.43
C GLY A 281 31.71 -17.39 8.70
N ALA A 282 32.36 -17.04 9.81
CA ALA A 282 32.18 -17.72 11.10
C ALA A 282 30.76 -17.55 11.66
N VAL A 283 30.20 -16.38 11.58
CA VAL A 283 28.78 -16.14 11.96
C VAL A 283 27.83 -16.96 11.10
N SER A 284 28.04 -16.97 9.77
CA SER A 284 27.24 -17.77 8.85
C SER A 284 27.31 -19.28 9.17
N GLU A 285 28.52 -19.79 9.51
CA GLU A 285 28.69 -21.18 9.89
C GLU A 285 28.05 -21.50 11.24
N ALA A 286 28.21 -20.64 12.25
CA ALA A 286 27.59 -20.79 13.56
C ALA A 286 26.06 -20.75 13.47
N ARG A 287 25.53 -19.82 12.74
CA ARG A 287 24.06 -19.70 12.49
C ARG A 287 23.53 -20.89 11.68
N SER A 288 24.28 -21.39 10.72
CA SER A 288 23.87 -22.58 9.96
C SER A 288 23.89 -23.84 10.80
N ALA A 289 24.87 -23.99 11.69
CA ALA A 289 24.99 -25.15 12.58
C ALA A 289 23.90 -25.18 13.68
N GLY A 290 23.49 -24.01 14.18
CA GLY A 290 22.44 -23.86 15.18
C GLY A 290 21.10 -23.33 14.61
N GLY A 291 21.04 -23.04 13.33
CA GLY A 291 19.97 -22.30 12.69
C GLY A 291 18.59 -22.92 12.88
N ASP A 292 18.48 -24.24 12.66
CA ASP A 292 17.19 -24.94 12.79
C ASP A 292 16.68 -24.93 14.25
N GLN A 293 17.61 -25.00 15.23
CA GLN A 293 17.24 -24.98 16.64
C GLN A 293 16.86 -23.56 17.09
N LEU A 294 17.60 -22.56 16.65
CA LEU A 294 17.29 -21.16 16.91
C LEU A 294 15.97 -20.74 16.26
N GLU A 295 15.72 -21.19 15.04
CA GLU A 295 14.44 -20.96 14.35
C GLU A 295 13.29 -21.61 15.12
N ALA A 296 13.43 -22.87 15.56
CA ALA A 296 12.42 -23.55 16.35
C ALA A 296 12.16 -22.82 17.67
N ALA A 297 13.21 -22.39 18.39
CA ALA A 297 13.08 -21.62 19.62
C ALA A 297 12.37 -20.28 19.42
N ALA A 298 12.69 -19.57 18.34
CA ALA A 298 12.02 -18.31 18.01
C ALA A 298 10.53 -18.51 17.67
N ILE A 299 10.21 -19.55 16.91
CA ILE A 299 8.81 -19.90 16.59
C ILE A 299 8.03 -20.26 17.86
N GLU A 300 8.61 -21.08 18.75
CA GLU A 300 7.99 -21.47 19.99
C GLU A 300 7.75 -20.24 20.90
N TRP A 301 8.76 -19.39 21.06
CA TRP A 301 8.63 -18.18 21.85
C TRP A 301 7.53 -17.24 21.30
N VAL A 302 7.46 -17.02 20.00
CA VAL A 302 6.40 -16.19 19.37
C VAL A 302 5.03 -16.81 19.60
N ALA A 303 4.90 -18.14 19.53
CA ALA A 303 3.64 -18.82 19.79
C ALA A 303 3.20 -18.67 21.25
N ASP A 304 4.13 -18.80 22.20
CA ASP A 304 3.86 -18.60 23.62
C ASP A 304 3.47 -17.16 23.93
N ALA A 305 4.20 -16.18 23.39
CA ALA A 305 3.88 -14.77 23.56
C ALA A 305 2.49 -14.42 23.01
N LYS A 306 2.15 -14.88 21.81
CA LYS A 306 0.78 -14.74 21.25
C LYS A 306 -0.27 -15.46 22.10
N GLY A 307 0.06 -16.58 22.71
CA GLY A 307 -0.81 -17.35 23.60
C GLY A 307 -1.29 -16.59 24.83
N ILE A 308 -0.55 -15.55 25.24
CA ILE A 308 -0.91 -14.68 26.37
C ILE A 308 -2.22 -13.91 26.08
N ALA A 309 -2.48 -13.56 24.84
CA ALA A 309 -3.76 -12.94 24.45
C ALA A 309 -4.96 -13.85 24.76
N ASN A 310 -4.85 -15.17 24.52
CA ASN A 310 -5.90 -16.11 24.85
C ASN A 310 -6.13 -16.21 26.37
N VAL A 311 -5.09 -16.03 27.19
CA VAL A 311 -5.20 -15.96 28.65
C VAL A 311 -5.97 -14.71 29.08
N ALA A 312 -5.67 -13.57 28.47
CA ALA A 312 -6.39 -12.31 28.72
C ALA A 312 -7.88 -12.42 28.36
N GLU A 313 -8.19 -13.01 27.20
CA GLU A 313 -9.59 -13.28 26.80
C GLU A 313 -10.30 -14.20 27.82
N GLY A 314 -9.61 -15.25 28.25
CA GLY A 314 -10.14 -16.15 29.28
C GLY A 314 -10.44 -15.41 30.61
N LEU A 315 -9.58 -14.51 31.05
CA LEU A 315 -9.76 -13.67 32.22
C LEU A 315 -10.91 -12.68 32.03
N ALA A 316 -11.00 -12.02 30.86
CA ALA A 316 -12.10 -11.12 30.53
C ALA A 316 -13.46 -11.83 30.57
N LEU A 317 -13.54 -13.07 30.06
CA LEU A 317 -14.74 -13.89 30.10
C LEU A 317 -15.08 -14.36 31.53
N LEU A 318 -14.09 -14.54 32.40
CA LEU A 318 -14.34 -14.86 33.83
C LEU A 318 -14.92 -13.67 34.59
N ASP A 319 -14.49 -12.46 34.24
CA ASP A 319 -15.00 -11.22 34.83
C ASP A 319 -16.38 -10.85 34.28
N ASP A 320 -16.58 -10.95 32.96
CA ASP A 320 -17.86 -10.72 32.31
C ASP A 320 -18.24 -11.85 31.34
N PRO A 321 -18.97 -12.89 31.80
CA PRO A 321 -19.41 -13.97 30.92
C PRO A 321 -20.34 -13.55 29.76
N SER A 322 -20.91 -12.34 29.80
CA SER A 322 -21.79 -11.86 28.74
C SER A 322 -21.00 -11.53 27.46
N LEU A 323 -19.67 -11.37 27.55
CA LEU A 323 -18.79 -11.19 26.40
C LEU A 323 -18.79 -12.39 25.45
N SER A 324 -19.19 -13.58 25.91
CA SER A 324 -19.35 -14.75 25.04
C SER A 324 -20.63 -14.73 24.20
N ASP A 325 -21.50 -13.71 24.35
CA ASP A 325 -22.77 -13.64 23.62
C ASP A 325 -22.55 -13.43 22.13
N PRO A 326 -23.19 -14.23 21.24
CA PRO A 326 -23.12 -14.07 19.80
C PRO A 326 -23.55 -12.68 19.28
N VAL A 327 -24.28 -11.91 20.08
CA VAL A 327 -24.67 -10.52 19.73
C VAL A 327 -23.46 -9.58 19.62
N ASN A 328 -22.33 -9.93 20.22
CA ASN A 328 -21.10 -9.15 20.20
C ASN A 328 -20.22 -9.42 18.99
N LEU A 329 -20.63 -10.34 18.11
CA LEU A 329 -19.88 -10.64 16.87
C LEU A 329 -20.16 -9.57 15.82
N ASN A 330 -19.08 -9.08 15.18
CA ASN A 330 -19.19 -8.25 13.99
C ASN A 330 -19.53 -9.10 12.74
N ALA A 331 -19.60 -8.46 11.58
CA ALA A 331 -19.93 -9.14 10.31
C ALA A 331 -18.94 -10.27 9.93
N ASP A 332 -17.72 -10.17 10.38
CA ASP A 332 -16.63 -11.13 10.11
C ASP A 332 -16.55 -12.25 11.16
N GLY A 333 -17.45 -12.20 12.17
CA GLY A 333 -17.49 -13.19 13.26
C GLY A 333 -16.52 -12.93 14.39
N GLU A 334 -15.86 -11.78 14.43
CA GLU A 334 -14.97 -11.37 15.52
C GLU A 334 -15.77 -10.77 16.67
N ASN A 335 -15.38 -11.10 17.90
CA ASN A 335 -15.99 -10.54 19.11
C ASN A 335 -15.22 -9.30 19.59
N LEU A 336 -15.57 -8.15 19.05
CA LEU A 336 -14.91 -6.88 19.36
C LEU A 336 -15.00 -6.51 20.86
N ALA A 337 -16.09 -6.85 21.54
CA ALA A 337 -16.23 -6.55 22.97
C ALA A 337 -15.24 -7.36 23.81
N LEU A 338 -15.04 -8.63 23.48
CA LEU A 338 -14.05 -9.49 24.12
C LEU A 338 -12.63 -9.03 23.82
N ARG A 339 -12.34 -8.75 22.55
CA ARG A 339 -11.04 -8.20 22.12
C ARG A 339 -10.66 -6.96 22.93
N TRP A 340 -11.58 -5.98 23.05
CA TRP A 340 -11.30 -4.74 23.79
C TRP A 340 -11.10 -4.98 25.29
N ALA A 341 -11.87 -5.87 25.89
CA ALA A 341 -11.70 -6.25 27.29
C ALA A 341 -10.36 -6.96 27.51
N ALA A 342 -9.96 -7.86 26.61
CA ALA A 342 -8.66 -8.53 26.69
C ALA A 342 -7.51 -7.54 26.50
N LEU A 343 -7.61 -6.61 25.55
CA LEU A 343 -6.58 -5.60 25.29
C LEU A 343 -6.36 -4.65 26.48
N ASP A 344 -7.43 -4.29 27.20
CA ASP A 344 -7.30 -3.51 28.42
C ASP A 344 -6.52 -4.29 29.50
N LEU A 345 -6.75 -5.61 29.65
CA LEU A 345 -5.98 -6.47 30.56
C LEU A 345 -4.52 -6.62 30.10
N LEU A 346 -4.26 -6.80 28.81
CA LEU A 346 -2.91 -6.91 28.25
C LEU A 346 -2.10 -5.61 28.37
N SER A 347 -2.77 -4.49 28.59
CA SER A 347 -2.14 -3.18 28.84
C SER A 347 -1.85 -2.91 30.33
N ASP A 348 -2.18 -3.84 31.23
CA ASP A 348 -1.96 -3.75 32.68
C ASP A 348 -0.90 -4.76 33.11
N PRO A 349 0.23 -4.32 33.69
CA PRO A 349 1.34 -5.20 34.07
C PRO A 349 0.97 -6.27 35.12
N ASP A 350 -0.06 -6.02 35.90
CA ASP A 350 -0.46 -6.88 37.03
C ASP A 350 -1.66 -7.79 36.67
N ALA A 351 -2.28 -7.61 35.49
CA ALA A 351 -3.53 -8.29 35.17
C ALA A 351 -3.32 -9.69 34.57
N VAL A 352 -2.27 -9.89 33.77
CA VAL A 352 -2.04 -11.15 33.05
C VAL A 352 -0.64 -11.69 33.37
N PRO A 353 -0.46 -12.98 33.70
CA PRO A 353 0.86 -13.56 33.92
C PRO A 353 1.73 -13.49 32.67
N ASN A 354 3.00 -13.15 32.85
CA ASN A 354 4.03 -13.04 31.79
C ASN A 354 3.63 -12.06 30.68
N VAL A 355 2.87 -11.04 30.98
CA VAL A 355 2.43 -10.04 30.00
C VAL A 355 3.60 -9.31 29.34
N GLU A 356 4.75 -9.28 29.99
CA GLU A 356 5.98 -8.70 29.48
C GLU A 356 6.46 -9.41 28.20
N ASP A 357 6.27 -10.71 28.08
CA ASP A 357 6.62 -11.44 26.82
C ASP A 357 5.67 -11.03 25.69
N TYR A 358 4.41 -10.69 25.97
CA TYR A 358 3.49 -10.14 24.98
C TYR A 358 3.89 -8.72 24.56
N TRP A 359 4.34 -7.88 25.49
CA TRP A 359 4.86 -6.55 25.17
C TRP A 359 6.15 -6.64 24.35
N GLN A 360 7.03 -7.58 24.69
CA GLN A 360 8.25 -7.83 23.90
C GLN A 360 7.90 -8.26 22.46
N TYR A 361 6.86 -9.08 22.28
CA TYR A 361 6.35 -9.40 20.95
C TYR A 361 5.82 -8.15 20.24
N GLY A 362 5.10 -7.28 20.93
CA GLY A 362 4.67 -5.98 20.45
C GLY A 362 5.84 -5.07 20.05
N GLU A 363 6.93 -5.08 20.81
CA GLU A 363 8.16 -4.36 20.49
C GLU A 363 8.81 -4.85 19.19
N PHE A 364 8.88 -6.17 18.99
CA PHE A 364 9.41 -6.72 17.73
C PHE A 364 8.55 -6.36 16.52
N LEU A 365 7.24 -6.28 16.68
CA LEU A 365 6.35 -5.77 15.65
C LEU A 365 6.57 -4.27 15.42
N PHE A 366 6.67 -3.49 16.49
CA PHE A 366 6.91 -2.06 16.46
C PHE A 366 8.22 -1.70 15.74
N ALA A 367 9.27 -2.48 15.96
CA ALA A 367 10.60 -2.29 15.38
C ALA A 367 10.91 -3.24 14.21
N ASN A 368 9.90 -3.80 13.56
CA ASN A 368 10.05 -4.82 12.53
C ASN A 368 11.03 -4.41 11.41
N PRO A 369 12.13 -5.15 11.20
CA PRO A 369 13.17 -4.78 10.25
C PRO A 369 12.82 -5.09 8.79
N ALA A 370 11.80 -5.89 8.55
CA ALA A 370 11.47 -6.36 7.21
C ALA A 370 11.15 -5.23 6.24
N SER A 371 11.46 -5.43 4.97
CA SER A 371 11.21 -4.50 3.87
C SER A 371 11.68 -3.07 4.15
N GLN A 372 12.94 -2.93 4.61
CA GLN A 372 13.54 -1.64 4.97
C GLN A 372 12.73 -0.90 6.05
N GLY A 373 12.04 -1.64 6.91
CA GLY A 373 11.19 -1.10 7.95
C GLY A 373 9.86 -0.53 7.50
N THR A 374 9.37 -0.99 6.42
CA THR A 374 8.07 -0.59 5.90
C THR A 374 6.95 -0.83 6.90
N TYR A 375 7.04 -1.90 7.68
CA TYR A 375 6.05 -2.31 8.68
C TYR A 375 6.34 -1.76 10.08
N SER A 376 7.43 -1.02 10.26
CA SER A 376 7.91 -0.56 11.56
C SER A 376 7.33 0.79 11.94
N CYS A 377 6.75 0.86 13.14
CA CYS A 377 6.35 2.10 13.78
C CYS A 377 7.57 2.91 14.24
N ALA A 378 8.65 2.21 14.67
CA ALA A 378 9.91 2.80 15.10
C ALA A 378 10.58 3.69 14.05
N ARG A 379 10.22 3.52 12.77
CA ARG A 379 10.65 4.38 11.68
C ARG A 379 10.27 5.84 11.88
N CYS A 380 9.13 6.10 12.50
CA CYS A 380 8.59 7.45 12.69
C CYS A 380 8.49 7.86 14.14
N HIS A 381 8.50 6.89 15.08
CA HIS A 381 8.20 7.13 16.48
C HIS A 381 9.39 6.83 17.40
N THR A 382 9.14 6.81 18.66
CA THR A 382 9.90 6.73 19.89
C THR A 382 11.35 6.33 19.83
N PHE A 383 11.71 5.22 19.28
CA PHE A 383 13.10 4.83 19.15
C PHE A 383 13.81 5.61 18.04
N GLY A 384 13.23 6.73 17.70
CA GLY A 384 13.65 7.58 16.62
C GLY A 384 12.99 7.23 15.32
N TRP A 385 13.26 8.01 14.32
CA TRP A 385 12.78 7.83 12.96
C TRP A 385 13.56 6.77 12.19
N SER A 386 14.70 6.36 12.73
CA SER A 386 15.53 5.32 12.15
C SER A 386 15.69 4.15 13.12
N TYR A 387 15.86 2.98 12.61
CA TYR A 387 16.09 1.76 13.35
C TYR A 387 17.40 1.76 14.11
N ASP A 388 18.41 2.38 13.47
CA ASP A 388 19.78 2.32 13.94
C ASP A 388 20.13 3.62 14.66
N ALA A 389 20.60 3.52 15.88
CA ALA A 389 21.08 4.65 16.65
C ALA A 389 22.25 5.36 15.95
N ALA A 390 23.08 4.65 15.19
CA ALA A 390 24.19 5.21 14.42
C ALA A 390 23.69 6.20 13.34
N GLU A 391 22.54 5.96 12.74
CA GLU A 391 21.95 6.84 11.72
C GLU A 391 21.41 8.16 12.28
N ARG A 392 21.38 8.33 13.59
CA ARG A 392 20.98 9.58 14.26
C ARG A 392 22.13 10.55 14.47
N PHE A 393 23.32 10.17 14.11
CA PHE A 393 24.49 11.01 14.24
C PHE A 393 24.88 11.61 12.90
N THR A 394 25.30 12.87 12.93
CA THR A 394 25.90 13.53 11.79
C THR A 394 27.37 13.64 11.99
N VAL A 395 28.12 13.54 10.89
CA VAL A 395 29.54 13.89 10.90
C VAL A 395 29.67 15.35 10.51
N ARG A 396 30.08 16.19 11.46
CA ARG A 396 30.37 17.61 11.16
C ARG A 396 31.60 17.72 10.26
N ALA A 397 31.73 18.85 9.57
CA ALA A 397 32.86 19.15 8.69
C ALA A 397 34.25 19.03 9.38
N ASN A 398 34.28 19.05 10.71
CA ASN A 398 35.50 18.84 11.53
C ASN A 398 35.74 17.36 11.88
N GLY A 399 34.96 16.42 11.36
CA GLY A 399 35.07 14.99 11.63
C GLY A 399 34.47 14.52 12.97
N THR A 400 33.82 15.40 13.73
CA THR A 400 33.13 14.99 14.97
C THR A 400 31.72 14.52 14.69
N THR A 401 31.32 13.42 15.30
CA THR A 401 29.95 12.93 15.31
C THR A 401 29.10 13.68 16.34
N GLU A 402 27.96 14.15 15.95
CA GLU A 402 27.01 14.81 16.83
C GLU A 402 25.59 14.31 16.56
N SER A 403 24.82 14.17 17.64
CA SER A 403 23.41 13.83 17.51
C SER A 403 22.70 14.92 16.72
N ILE A 404 21.88 14.54 15.75
CA ILE A 404 21.01 15.47 15.01
C ILE A 404 19.79 15.89 15.81
N LEU A 405 19.54 15.24 16.95
CA LEU A 405 18.43 15.57 17.83
C LEU A 405 18.81 16.77 18.69
N PRO A 406 17.90 17.75 18.91
CA PRO A 406 18.12 18.85 19.83
C PRO A 406 18.52 18.37 21.23
N ASP A 407 19.34 19.16 21.94
CA ASP A 407 19.67 18.90 23.34
C ASP A 407 18.41 18.73 24.18
N GLY A 408 18.30 17.61 24.92
CA GLY A 408 17.12 17.27 25.72
C GLY A 408 16.08 16.40 25.01
N TYR A 409 16.30 16.04 23.76
CA TYR A 409 15.58 14.96 23.13
C TYR A 409 16.21 13.63 23.55
N ASP A 410 15.44 12.85 24.30
CA ASP A 410 15.81 11.47 24.57
C ASP A 410 15.97 10.69 23.26
N GLN A 411 16.76 9.63 23.31
CA GLN A 411 17.01 8.74 22.16
C GLN A 411 15.73 8.17 21.53
N GLY A 412 14.59 8.34 22.18
CA GLY A 412 13.29 7.93 21.73
C GLY A 412 12.44 8.95 20.98
N GLY A 413 12.89 10.17 20.74
CA GLY A 413 12.08 11.15 20.00
C GLY A 413 12.00 10.85 18.52
N GLY A 414 10.88 10.31 18.06
CA GLY A 414 10.66 10.05 16.63
C GLY A 414 10.80 11.32 15.80
N TYR A 415 11.46 11.25 14.64
CA TYR A 415 11.70 12.43 13.80
C TYR A 415 10.42 12.96 13.14
N PHE A 416 9.55 12.03 12.70
CA PHE A 416 8.30 12.39 12.01
C PHE A 416 7.06 12.22 12.89
N GLY A 417 7.10 11.29 13.84
CA GLY A 417 6.03 11.01 14.78
C GLY A 417 6.29 11.65 16.14
N PRO A 418 5.25 11.91 16.93
CA PRO A 418 5.42 12.32 18.32
C PRO A 418 6.11 11.22 19.12
N PRO A 419 6.84 11.54 20.18
CA PRO A 419 7.39 10.56 21.10
C PRO A 419 6.24 9.79 21.78
N LEU A 420 6.39 8.48 21.90
CA LEU A 420 5.40 7.59 22.50
C LEU A 420 5.75 7.21 23.95
N THR A 421 6.92 7.65 24.44
CA THR A 421 7.41 7.42 25.81
C THR A 421 6.70 8.27 26.85
N SER A 422 6.91 7.95 28.11
CA SER A 422 6.42 8.70 29.26
C SER A 422 4.89 8.80 29.33
N GLU A 423 4.22 7.69 29.11
CA GLU A 423 2.76 7.58 29.13
C GLU A 423 2.03 8.49 28.12
N SER A 424 2.75 8.98 27.10
CA SER A 424 2.16 9.90 26.13
C SER A 424 0.97 9.29 25.37
N THR A 425 1.02 8.00 25.08
CA THR A 425 -0.06 7.26 24.43
C THR A 425 -1.29 7.13 25.33
N ARG A 426 -1.10 6.85 26.64
CA ARG A 426 -2.19 6.80 27.62
C ARG A 426 -2.84 8.16 27.82
N ASN A 427 -2.06 9.23 27.72
CA ASN A 427 -2.57 10.60 27.82
C ASN A 427 -3.32 11.05 26.55
N GLN A 428 -2.96 10.53 25.39
CA GLN A 428 -3.58 10.85 24.12
C GLN A 428 -4.84 10.01 23.86
N PHE A 429 -4.80 8.73 24.20
CA PHE A 429 -5.88 7.78 24.00
C PHE A 429 -6.42 7.29 25.35
N GLU A 430 -7.66 7.65 25.67
CA GLU A 430 -8.31 7.28 26.93
C GLU A 430 -8.37 5.76 27.15
N THR A 431 -8.62 5.01 26.07
CA THR A 431 -8.73 3.54 26.12
C THR A 431 -7.75 2.89 25.14
N ALA A 432 -7.39 1.63 25.41
CA ALA A 432 -6.59 0.82 24.48
C ALA A 432 -7.31 0.64 23.13
N ARG A 433 -8.64 0.52 23.16
CA ARG A 433 -9.47 0.48 21.94
C ARG A 433 -9.25 1.70 21.04
N THR A 434 -9.34 2.92 21.58
CA THR A 434 -9.17 4.14 20.77
C THR A 434 -7.77 4.25 20.19
N HIS A 435 -6.78 3.70 20.90
CA HIS A 435 -5.41 3.61 20.43
C HIS A 435 -5.27 2.61 19.28
N ALA A 436 -5.81 1.38 19.45
CA ALA A 436 -5.79 0.36 18.41
C ALA A 436 -6.50 0.83 17.12
N THR A 437 -7.70 1.37 17.26
CA THR A 437 -8.45 1.92 16.10
C THR A 437 -7.67 3.02 15.38
N PHE A 438 -6.93 3.86 16.11
CA PHE A 438 -6.10 4.88 15.49
C PHE A 438 -4.94 4.28 14.67
N ILE A 439 -4.30 3.21 15.14
CA ILE A 439 -3.25 2.52 14.38
C ILE A 439 -3.84 1.78 13.19
N GLU A 440 -5.01 1.15 13.34
CA GLU A 440 -5.70 0.45 12.26
C GLU A 440 -6.03 1.38 11.10
N VAL A 441 -6.61 2.52 11.41
CA VAL A 441 -7.16 3.46 10.40
C VAL A 441 -6.13 4.52 9.96
N GLY A 442 -5.23 4.90 10.85
CA GLY A 442 -4.31 6.02 10.64
C GLY A 442 -4.94 7.38 10.82
N GLN A 443 -4.20 8.42 10.45
CA GLN A 443 -4.67 9.80 10.48
C GLN A 443 -5.37 10.16 9.18
N VAL A 444 -6.64 10.48 9.24
CA VAL A 444 -7.45 10.91 8.09
C VAL A 444 -7.18 12.36 7.72
N ILE A 445 -7.11 12.67 6.42
CA ILE A 445 -6.98 14.05 5.92
C ILE A 445 -8.11 14.92 6.49
N GLY A 446 -7.76 16.07 7.05
CA GLY A 446 -8.69 17.03 7.63
C GLY A 446 -9.00 16.82 9.10
N GLN A 447 -8.56 15.73 9.72
CA GLN A 447 -8.65 15.55 11.16
C GLN A 447 -7.43 16.18 11.85
N ALA A 448 -7.70 17.11 12.76
CA ALA A 448 -6.68 17.68 13.64
C ALA A 448 -6.39 16.68 14.75
N TYR A 449 -5.47 15.74 14.53
CA TYR A 449 -4.99 14.87 15.58
C TYR A 449 -3.66 15.42 16.12
N GLY A 450 -3.60 15.58 17.43
CA GLY A 450 -2.39 16.04 18.09
C GLY A 450 -2.20 17.56 18.09
N ARG A 451 -1.23 17.99 18.90
CA ARG A 451 -0.87 19.40 19.04
C ARG A 451 -0.35 19.96 17.73
N GLY A 452 -1.00 20.99 17.26
CA GLY A 452 -0.58 21.72 16.07
C GLY A 452 -1.01 21.02 14.79
N GLY A 453 -2.12 20.26 14.85
CA GLY A 453 -2.72 19.61 13.71
C GLY A 453 -2.34 20.33 12.44
N SER A 454 -1.22 19.95 11.87
CA SER A 454 -0.83 20.35 10.53
C SER A 454 -1.95 19.81 9.68
N GLY A 455 -2.87 20.66 9.29
CA GLY A 455 -4.14 20.38 8.66
C GLY A 455 -4.20 19.07 7.91
N GLY A 456 -4.37 18.00 8.64
CA GLY A 456 -4.60 16.64 8.20
C GLY A 456 -4.04 16.28 6.84
N ASN A 457 -2.75 16.08 6.76
CA ASN A 457 -2.12 15.58 5.53
C ASN A 457 -1.81 14.07 5.63
N GLY A 458 -2.55 13.33 6.48
CA GLY A 458 -2.44 11.87 6.54
C GLY A 458 -1.03 11.39 6.89
N GLN A 459 -0.36 11.99 7.86
CA GLN A 459 1.04 11.68 8.16
C GLN A 459 1.21 10.31 8.82
N MET A 460 0.25 9.90 9.66
CA MET A 460 0.20 8.57 10.23
C MET A 460 -0.64 7.67 9.30
N PRO A 461 -0.04 6.72 8.59
CA PRO A 461 -0.81 5.79 7.75
C PRO A 461 -1.59 4.79 8.62
N GLY A 462 -2.62 4.18 8.06
CA GLY A 462 -3.27 3.01 8.65
C GLY A 462 -2.45 1.74 8.40
N PHE A 463 -2.47 0.82 9.36
CA PHE A 463 -1.74 -0.44 9.27
C PHE A 463 -2.65 -1.67 9.31
N GLY A 464 -3.86 -1.53 9.81
CA GLY A 464 -4.76 -2.64 10.11
C GLY A 464 -5.92 -2.80 9.13
N PRO A 465 -6.70 -3.88 9.34
CA PRO A 465 -7.97 -4.04 8.67
C PRO A 465 -8.92 -2.93 9.15
N ASN A 466 -9.51 -2.22 8.21
CA ASN A 466 -10.47 -1.16 8.50
C ASN A 466 -11.86 -1.77 8.81
N THR A 467 -11.97 -2.47 9.93
CA THR A 467 -13.20 -3.16 10.35
C THR A 467 -14.24 -2.24 10.99
N GLU A 468 -13.84 -1.04 11.44
CA GLU A 468 -14.71 -0.04 12.06
C GLU A 468 -14.84 1.26 11.21
N ALA A 469 -14.75 1.16 9.89
CA ALA A 469 -14.92 2.31 8.98
C ALA A 469 -16.20 3.13 9.26
N ASP A 470 -17.22 2.50 9.79
CA ASP A 470 -18.49 3.14 10.18
C ASP A 470 -18.40 3.93 11.49
N ALA A 471 -17.38 3.68 12.32
CA ALA A 471 -17.23 4.33 13.63
C ALA A 471 -16.42 5.63 13.57
N VAL A 472 -15.65 5.85 12.54
CA VAL A 472 -14.74 7.02 12.36
C VAL A 472 -15.31 8.01 11.34
N GLY A 473 -16.55 8.41 11.47
CA GLY A 473 -17.16 9.53 10.76
C GLY A 473 -17.13 9.47 9.21
N PRO A 474 -17.99 10.23 8.51
CA PRO A 474 -18.06 10.23 7.06
C PRO A 474 -16.82 10.90 6.46
N GLY A 475 -15.92 10.16 5.94
CA GLY A 475 -14.68 10.66 5.31
C GLY A 475 -13.69 9.59 4.89
N ILE A 476 -13.80 8.38 5.42
CA ILE A 476 -13.08 7.24 4.86
C ILE A 476 -13.98 6.70 3.76
N ALA A 477 -13.84 7.26 2.57
CA ALA A 477 -14.25 6.54 1.39
C ALA A 477 -13.28 5.35 1.30
N SER A 478 -13.71 4.19 1.79
CA SER A 478 -13.17 2.96 1.22
C SER A 478 -13.30 3.16 -0.28
N ASP A 479 -12.19 3.22 -1.00
CA ASP A 479 -12.20 3.03 -2.44
C ASP A 479 -12.70 1.60 -2.63
N ALA A 480 -14.02 1.43 -2.65
CA ALA A 480 -14.72 0.15 -2.74
C ALA A 480 -14.40 -0.59 -4.05
N GLU A 481 -13.52 -0.05 -4.86
CA GLU A 481 -13.05 -0.61 -6.12
C GLU A 481 -11.73 -1.39 -5.96
N PHE A 482 -10.96 -1.14 -4.88
CA PHE A 482 -9.67 -1.80 -4.63
C PHE A 482 -9.56 -2.18 -3.16
N ASP A 483 -9.73 -3.46 -2.88
CA ASP A 483 -9.51 -4.04 -1.55
C ASP A 483 -8.02 -4.35 -1.41
N TYR A 484 -7.27 -3.41 -0.82
CA TYR A 484 -5.86 -3.63 -0.52
C TYR A 484 -5.71 -4.30 0.85
N PRO A 485 -4.80 -5.27 0.98
CA PRO A 485 -4.64 -6.00 2.22
C PRO A 485 -4.14 -5.11 3.36
N ALA A 486 -4.56 -5.42 4.58
CA ALA A 486 -3.97 -4.84 5.78
C ALA A 486 -2.49 -5.20 5.90
N LEU A 487 -1.67 -4.29 6.42
CA LEU A 487 -0.25 -4.57 6.68
C LEU A 487 -0.06 -5.43 7.92
N LEU A 488 -0.88 -5.19 8.94
CA LEU A 488 -0.86 -5.89 10.22
C LEU A 488 -2.27 -6.45 10.53
N THR A 489 -2.31 -7.59 11.18
CA THR A 489 -3.56 -8.12 11.71
C THR A 489 -3.99 -7.36 12.96
N SER A 490 -5.27 -7.46 13.32
CA SER A 490 -5.79 -6.89 14.57
C SER A 490 -5.01 -7.34 15.80
N ASP A 491 -4.66 -8.63 15.89
CA ASP A 491 -3.89 -9.18 17.00
C ASP A 491 -2.46 -8.61 17.08
N GLN A 492 -1.84 -8.36 15.93
CA GLN A 492 -0.52 -7.73 15.86
C GLN A 492 -0.58 -6.27 16.31
N ILE A 493 -1.64 -5.55 15.94
CA ILE A 493 -1.86 -4.18 16.39
C ILE A 493 -2.13 -4.15 17.89
N ASP A 494 -2.90 -5.09 18.43
CA ASP A 494 -3.17 -5.20 19.87
C ASP A 494 -1.88 -5.41 20.66
N ALA A 495 -0.95 -6.22 20.16
CA ALA A 495 0.36 -6.39 20.78
C ALA A 495 1.19 -5.10 20.76
N ILE A 496 1.19 -4.37 19.64
CA ILE A 496 1.85 -3.06 19.54
C ILE A 496 1.23 -2.06 20.53
N VAL A 497 -0.09 -2.01 20.63
CA VAL A 497 -0.80 -1.12 21.56
C VAL A 497 -0.45 -1.46 23.00
N ALA A 498 -0.46 -2.75 23.38
CA ALA A 498 -0.08 -3.18 24.71
C ALA A 498 1.35 -2.75 25.06
N PHE A 499 2.29 -2.88 24.12
CA PHE A 499 3.66 -2.39 24.24
C PHE A 499 3.71 -0.86 24.38
N GLU A 500 3.13 -0.10 23.44
CA GLU A 500 3.19 1.36 23.44
C GLU A 500 2.54 2.01 24.66
N ARG A 501 1.55 1.36 25.25
CA ARG A 501 0.89 1.84 26.50
C ARG A 501 1.75 1.60 27.74
N ASN A 502 2.85 0.88 27.63
CA ASN A 502 3.79 0.60 28.72
C ASN A 502 5.19 1.23 28.50
N LEU A 503 5.32 2.04 27.45
CA LEU A 503 6.45 2.94 27.27
C LEU A 503 6.31 4.18 28.17
#